data_fd636f6ebf3b397ece203bb60cbea707
#
_entry.id   fd636f6ebf3b397ece203bb60cbea707
#
_cell.length_a   1.000
_cell.length_b   1.000
_cell.length_c   1.000
_cell.angle_alpha   90.00
_cell.angle_beta   90.00
_cell.angle_gamma   90.00
#
_symmetry.space_group_name_H-M   'P 1'
#
loop_
_entity.id
_entity.type
_entity.pdbx_description
1 polymer ?
#
loop_
_entity_poly.entity_id
_entity_poly.type
_entity_poly.pdbx_seq_one_letter_code
_entity_poly.pdbx_strand_id
1 'polypeptide(L)'
;LTDALAFDFVGMHPGSAINNQLTRAAAEAQLPLKLRIQVTGYDALCLMVAAGLGVGVMPRGSAALYSGSLAVRTVTLAEPWAQRRLVLCVRSYESLSSVSRLLVDHLRTSAGASQ
;
A
#
# COMPACT_ATOMS: atom_id res chain seq x y z
N LEU A 1 3.82 12.88 6.11
CA LEU A 1 4.74 11.77 6.37
C LEU A 1 5.90 12.17 7.29
N THR A 2 6.42 13.36 7.13
CA THR A 2 7.61 13.81 7.89
C THR A 2 7.44 13.61 9.39
N ASP A 3 6.28 13.96 9.92
CA ASP A 3 6.00 13.79 11.35
C ASP A 3 6.02 12.33 11.77
N ALA A 4 5.59 11.43 10.90
CA ALA A 4 5.57 10.00 11.17
C ALA A 4 6.98 9.40 11.19
N LEU A 5 7.94 10.01 10.51
CA LEU A 5 9.32 9.52 10.46
C LEU A 5 10.02 9.59 11.82
N ALA A 6 9.45 10.28 12.80
CA ALA A 6 9.95 10.27 14.17
C ALA A 6 9.73 8.92 14.87
N PHE A 7 8.82 8.09 14.36
CA PHE A 7 8.45 6.82 14.97
C PHE A 7 9.11 5.64 14.27
N ASP A 8 9.13 4.49 14.96
CA ASP A 8 9.54 3.24 14.33
C ASP A 8 8.46 2.79 13.34
N PHE A 9 8.89 2.16 12.25
CA PHE A 9 8.00 1.68 11.21
C PHE A 9 7.97 0.15 11.18
N VAL A 10 6.77 -0.38 10.94
CA VAL A 10 6.58 -1.73 10.47
C VAL A 10 6.44 -1.63 8.96
N GLY A 11 7.39 -2.15 8.22
CA GLY A 11 7.43 -2.06 6.77
C GLY A 11 7.04 -3.34 6.08
N MET A 12 6.82 -3.24 4.79
CA MET A 12 6.62 -4.40 3.93
C MET A 12 7.98 -4.98 3.53
N HIS A 13 7.95 -6.13 2.89
CA HIS A 13 9.19 -6.79 2.46
C HIS A 13 10.01 -5.91 1.50
N PRO A 14 11.34 -6.09 1.44
CA PRO A 14 12.17 -5.34 0.51
C PRO A 14 11.73 -5.55 -0.93
N GLY A 15 11.73 -4.47 -1.72
CA GLY A 15 11.28 -4.52 -3.10
C GLY A 15 9.80 -4.25 -3.31
N SER A 16 8.99 -4.20 -2.25
CA SER A 16 7.58 -3.81 -2.39
C SER A 16 7.48 -2.35 -2.81
N ALA A 17 6.43 -2.03 -3.57
CA ALA A 17 6.23 -0.65 -4.07
C ALA A 17 6.09 0.34 -2.92
N ILE A 18 5.35 -0.02 -1.88
CA ILE A 18 5.15 0.85 -0.72
C ILE A 18 6.47 1.07 0.02
N ASN A 19 7.24 0.01 0.23
CA ASN A 19 8.52 0.13 0.93
C ASN A 19 9.48 1.03 0.15
N ASN A 20 9.52 0.89 -1.17
CA ASN A 20 10.36 1.74 -2.02
C ASN A 20 9.92 3.19 -1.97
N GLN A 21 8.62 3.46 -1.96
CA GLN A 21 8.11 4.82 -1.85
C GLN A 21 8.46 5.46 -0.51
N LEU A 22 8.34 4.71 0.58
CA LEU A 22 8.71 5.19 1.91
C LEU A 22 10.20 5.51 2.00
N THR A 23 11.03 4.64 1.47
CA THR A 23 12.49 4.83 1.47
C THR A 23 12.86 6.09 0.70
N ARG A 24 12.24 6.29 -0.46
CA ARG A 24 12.47 7.48 -1.29
C ARG A 24 12.01 8.75 -0.58
N ALA A 25 10.81 8.72 0.00
CA ALA A 25 10.26 9.88 0.69
C ALA A 25 11.11 10.28 1.90
N ALA A 26 11.62 9.31 2.65
CA ALA A 26 12.50 9.58 3.77
C ALA A 26 13.82 10.20 3.32
N ALA A 27 14.38 9.69 2.22
CA ALA A 27 15.61 10.22 1.65
C ALA A 27 15.43 11.67 1.18
N GLU A 28 14.31 11.97 0.52
CA GLU A 28 13.99 13.33 0.08
C GLU A 28 13.82 14.30 1.25
N ALA A 29 13.28 13.82 2.36
CA ALA A 29 13.12 14.60 3.57
C ALA A 29 14.42 14.68 4.40
N GLN A 30 15.46 13.95 3.98
CA GLN A 30 16.75 13.85 4.68
C GLN A 30 16.58 13.36 6.13
N LEU A 31 15.65 12.44 6.33
CA LEU A 31 15.37 11.81 7.62
C LEU A 31 15.55 10.30 7.51
N PRO A 32 16.02 9.64 8.58
CA PRO A 32 16.12 8.19 8.54
C PRO A 32 14.75 7.55 8.59
N LEU A 33 14.59 6.44 7.86
CA LEU A 33 13.41 5.58 7.97
C LEU A 33 13.76 4.46 8.94
N LYS A 34 13.13 4.48 10.11
CA LYS A 34 13.42 3.55 11.19
C LYS A 34 12.59 2.27 11.01
N LEU A 35 13.01 1.39 10.13
CA LEU A 35 12.34 0.11 9.91
C LEU A 35 12.70 -0.85 11.04
N ARG A 36 11.74 -1.13 11.91
CA ARG A 36 11.91 -2.03 13.05
C ARG A 36 11.65 -3.47 12.67
N ILE A 37 10.59 -3.70 11.91
CA ILE A 37 10.15 -5.02 11.46
C ILE A 37 9.68 -4.90 10.03
N GLN A 38 9.89 -5.95 9.24
CA GLN A 38 9.33 -6.06 7.89
C GLN A 38 8.47 -7.31 7.82
N VAL A 39 7.30 -7.18 7.22
CA VAL A 39 6.32 -8.26 7.05
C VAL A 39 5.97 -8.42 5.58
N THR A 40 5.29 -9.50 5.24
CA THR A 40 4.95 -9.81 3.85
C THR A 40 3.48 -9.59 3.51
N GLY A 41 2.66 -9.27 4.49
CA GLY A 41 1.23 -9.04 4.26
C GLY A 41 0.69 -7.90 5.10
N TYR A 42 -0.39 -7.29 4.64
CA TYR A 42 -1.01 -6.17 5.35
C TYR A 42 -1.72 -6.61 6.63
N ASP A 43 -2.18 -7.85 6.71
CA ASP A 43 -2.74 -8.41 7.94
C ASP A 43 -1.69 -8.44 9.06
N ALA A 44 -0.49 -8.96 8.75
CA ALA A 44 0.61 -8.97 9.70
C ALA A 44 1.04 -7.55 10.07
N LEU A 45 1.05 -6.62 9.10
CA LEU A 45 1.39 -5.22 9.36
C LEU A 45 0.41 -4.63 10.38
N CYS A 46 -0.89 -4.81 10.19
CA CYS A 46 -1.90 -4.31 11.10
C CYS A 46 -1.77 -4.90 12.51
N LEU A 47 -1.48 -6.20 12.60
CA LEU A 47 -1.29 -6.87 13.90
C LEU A 47 -0.09 -6.30 14.65
N MET A 48 1.01 -6.03 13.96
CA MET A 48 2.21 -5.47 14.57
C MET A 48 1.98 -4.03 15.02
N VAL A 49 1.27 -3.23 14.21
CA VAL A 49 0.91 -1.86 14.59
C VAL A 49 -0.03 -1.87 15.80
N ALA A 50 -1.02 -2.74 15.80
CA ALA A 50 -1.95 -2.87 16.93
C ALA A 50 -1.21 -3.29 18.21
N ALA A 51 -0.14 -4.07 18.09
CA ALA A 51 0.68 -4.47 19.23
C ALA A 51 1.62 -3.35 19.73
N GLY A 52 1.62 -2.20 19.10
CA GLY A 52 2.42 -1.06 19.53
C GLY A 52 3.87 -1.07 19.05
N LEU A 53 4.19 -1.87 18.02
CA LEU A 53 5.55 -1.99 17.52
C LEU A 53 5.97 -0.83 16.62
N GLY A 54 5.03 0.00 16.18
CA GLY A 54 5.35 1.14 15.34
C GLY A 54 4.15 1.56 14.50
N VAL A 55 4.43 2.36 13.48
CA VAL A 55 3.44 2.80 12.49
C VAL A 55 3.71 2.10 11.17
N GLY A 56 2.70 2.03 10.31
CA GLY A 56 2.84 1.40 9.00
C GLY A 56 2.05 2.15 7.95
N VAL A 57 2.41 1.93 6.69
CA VAL A 57 1.70 2.52 5.55
C VAL A 57 1.12 1.39 4.71
N MET A 58 -0.14 1.53 4.32
CA MET A 58 -0.82 0.55 3.49
C MET A 58 -1.89 1.24 2.65
N PRO A 59 -2.41 0.58 1.61
CA PRO A 59 -3.54 1.12 0.86
C PRO A 59 -4.75 1.30 1.77
N ARG A 60 -5.51 2.38 1.53
CA ARG A 60 -6.70 2.70 2.34
C ARG A 60 -7.71 1.56 2.35
N GLY A 61 -7.94 0.93 1.20
CA GLY A 61 -8.88 -0.18 1.11
C GLY A 61 -8.49 -1.37 1.98
N SER A 62 -7.18 -1.66 2.07
CA SER A 62 -6.69 -2.71 2.95
C SER A 62 -6.82 -2.33 4.42
N ALA A 63 -6.53 -1.09 4.76
CA ALA A 63 -6.66 -0.60 6.13
C ALA A 63 -8.11 -0.69 6.63
N ALA A 64 -9.07 -0.42 5.76
CA ALA A 64 -10.49 -0.46 6.10
C ALA A 64 -10.95 -1.87 6.52
N LEU A 65 -10.30 -2.92 6.03
CA LEU A 65 -10.65 -4.30 6.39
C LEU A 65 -10.28 -4.61 7.85
N TYR A 66 -9.30 -3.93 8.41
CA TYR A 66 -8.74 -4.25 9.73
C TYR A 66 -9.05 -3.22 10.81
N SER A 67 -9.33 -1.97 10.44
CA SER A 67 -9.49 -0.89 11.41
C SER A 67 -10.70 -1.08 12.33
N GLY A 68 -11.70 -1.84 11.91
CA GLY A 68 -12.89 -2.12 12.73
C GLY A 68 -12.69 -3.21 13.75
N SER A 69 -11.70 -4.10 13.56
CA SER A 69 -11.49 -5.26 14.43
C SER A 69 -10.19 -5.19 15.23
N LEU A 70 -9.29 -4.27 14.89
CA LEU A 70 -8.02 -4.10 15.58
C LEU A 70 -7.92 -2.67 16.14
N ALA A 71 -7.12 -2.52 17.20
CA ALA A 71 -6.90 -1.22 17.84
C ALA A 71 -5.91 -0.38 17.04
N VAL A 72 -6.28 -0.04 15.80
CA VAL A 72 -5.48 0.82 14.91
C VAL A 72 -6.30 2.01 14.46
N ARG A 73 -5.62 3.13 14.25
CA ARG A 73 -6.21 4.32 13.65
C ARG A 73 -5.56 4.57 12.31
N THR A 74 -6.36 5.05 11.37
CA THR A 74 -5.86 5.40 10.04
C THR A 74 -5.79 6.92 9.90
N VAL A 75 -4.66 7.38 9.35
CA VAL A 75 -4.45 8.79 9.03
C VAL A 75 -4.08 8.86 7.55
N THR A 76 -4.78 9.71 6.82
CA THR A 76 -4.53 9.84 5.38
C THR A 76 -3.23 10.58 5.12
N LEU A 77 -2.40 10.03 4.24
CA LEU A 77 -1.20 10.72 3.75
C LEU A 77 -1.60 11.72 2.68
N ALA A 78 -1.11 12.95 2.81
CA ALA A 78 -1.40 14.02 1.88
C ALA A 78 -0.40 14.15 0.73
N GLU A 79 0.67 13.36 0.74
CA GLU A 79 1.72 13.42 -0.27
C GLU A 79 1.19 12.97 -1.64
N PRO A 80 1.65 13.59 -2.74
CA PRO A 80 1.16 13.23 -4.08
C PRO A 80 1.37 11.76 -4.45
N TRP A 81 2.46 11.15 -4.01
CA TRP A 81 2.75 9.75 -4.31
C TRP A 81 1.82 8.77 -3.59
N ALA A 82 1.04 9.24 -2.59
CA ALA A 82 0.07 8.40 -1.90
C ALA A 82 -1.14 8.05 -2.78
N GLN A 83 -1.37 8.82 -3.84
CA GLN A 83 -2.38 8.49 -4.85
C GLN A 83 -1.79 7.43 -5.79
N ARG A 84 -2.41 6.25 -5.80
CA ARG A 84 -1.90 5.12 -6.57
C ARG A 84 -2.82 4.85 -7.76
N ARG A 85 -2.20 4.59 -8.91
CA ARG A 85 -2.90 4.13 -10.10
C ARG A 85 -2.45 2.71 -10.41
N LEU A 86 -3.41 1.82 -10.57
CA LEU A 86 -3.16 0.47 -11.03
C LEU A 86 -3.51 0.42 -12.52
N VAL A 87 -2.64 -0.18 -13.29
CA VAL A 87 -2.84 -0.34 -14.73
C VAL A 87 -2.79 -1.82 -15.08
N LEU A 88 -3.59 -2.19 -16.07
CA LEU A 88 -3.53 -3.53 -16.66
C LEU A 88 -2.57 -3.49 -17.83
N CYS A 89 -1.57 -4.35 -17.78
CA CYS A 89 -0.57 -4.46 -18.85
C CYS A 89 -0.80 -5.76 -19.59
N VAL A 90 -1.08 -5.65 -20.87
CA VAL A 90 -1.20 -6.81 -21.75
C VAL A 90 -0.31 -6.61 -22.96
N ARG A 91 0.16 -7.70 -23.54
CA ARG A 91 0.98 -7.63 -24.74
C ARG A 91 0.19 -7.11 -25.91
N SER A 92 -1.04 -7.61 -26.07
CA SER A 92 -1.99 -7.18 -27.11
C SER A 92 -3.36 -7.67 -26.71
N TYR A 93 -4.36 -6.81 -26.79
CA TYR A 93 -5.73 -7.20 -26.45
C TYR A 93 -6.24 -8.29 -27.40
N GLU A 94 -5.93 -8.17 -28.69
CA GLU A 94 -6.38 -9.14 -29.71
C GLU A 94 -5.74 -10.51 -29.53
N SER A 95 -4.55 -10.60 -28.93
CA SER A 95 -3.87 -11.88 -28.71
C SER A 95 -4.33 -12.58 -27.44
N LEU A 96 -5.17 -11.93 -26.62
CA LEU A 96 -5.68 -12.54 -25.40
C LEU A 96 -6.71 -13.65 -25.72
N SER A 97 -6.73 -14.67 -24.87
CA SER A 97 -7.79 -15.68 -24.93
C SER A 97 -9.12 -15.05 -24.59
N SER A 98 -10.21 -15.72 -24.94
CA SER A 98 -11.56 -15.26 -24.62
C SER A 98 -11.74 -15.03 -23.12
N VAL A 99 -11.21 -15.94 -22.30
CA VAL A 99 -11.28 -15.82 -20.83
C VAL A 99 -10.50 -14.62 -20.33
N SER A 100 -9.29 -14.40 -20.86
CA SER A 100 -8.47 -13.25 -20.48
C SER A 100 -9.12 -11.92 -20.87
N ARG A 101 -9.75 -11.86 -22.04
CA ARG A 101 -10.49 -10.66 -22.46
C ARG A 101 -11.65 -10.36 -21.52
N LEU A 102 -12.39 -11.41 -21.11
CA LEU A 102 -13.49 -11.25 -20.16
C LEU A 102 -12.98 -10.66 -18.84
N LEU A 103 -11.85 -11.15 -18.35
CA LEU A 103 -11.25 -10.64 -17.12
C LEU A 103 -10.83 -9.18 -17.26
N VAL A 104 -10.13 -8.83 -18.34
CA VAL A 104 -9.70 -7.45 -18.60
C VAL A 104 -10.91 -6.53 -18.67
N ASP A 105 -11.94 -6.91 -19.43
CA ASP A 105 -13.14 -6.09 -19.59
C ASP A 105 -13.87 -5.91 -18.26
N HIS A 106 -13.95 -6.97 -17.47
CA HIS A 106 -14.56 -6.93 -16.14
C HIS A 106 -13.82 -5.97 -15.22
N LEU A 107 -12.48 -6.06 -15.17
CA LEU A 107 -11.67 -5.20 -14.31
C LEU A 107 -11.76 -3.73 -14.73
N ARG A 108 -11.80 -3.45 -16.04
CA ARG A 108 -11.95 -2.09 -16.53
C ARG A 108 -13.31 -1.50 -16.12
N THR A 109 -14.38 -2.28 -16.23
CA THR A 109 -15.71 -1.85 -15.82
C THR A 109 -15.78 -1.64 -14.31
N SER A 110 -15.23 -2.56 -13.53
CA SER A 110 -15.21 -2.46 -12.06
C SER A 110 -14.41 -1.26 -11.58
N ALA A 111 -13.26 -0.99 -12.21
CA ALA A 111 -12.43 0.15 -11.86
C ALA A 111 -13.17 1.47 -12.14
N GLY A 112 -13.90 1.55 -13.26
CA GLY A 112 -14.71 2.72 -13.58
C GLY A 112 -15.84 2.93 -12.58
N ALA A 113 -16.44 1.85 -12.08
CA ALA A 113 -17.55 1.92 -11.13
C ALA A 113 -17.09 2.27 -9.71
N SER A 114 -15.85 1.99 -9.34
CA SER A 114 -15.34 2.20 -7.98
C SER A 114 -14.74 3.58 -7.73
N GLN A 115 -14.77 4.43 -8.74
CA GLN A 115 -14.26 5.80 -8.62
C GLN A 115 -15.36 6.81 -8.23
#